data_68d5e2430e34eb6172fba3783f2a4d0f
#
_entry.id   68d5e2430e34eb6172fba3783f2a4d0f
#
_cell.length_a   1.000
_cell.length_b   1.000
_cell.length_c   1.000
_cell.angle_alpha   90.00
_cell.angle_beta   90.00
_cell.angle_gamma   90.00
#
_symmetry.space_group_name_H-M   'P 1'
#
loop_
_entity.id
_entity.type
_entity.pdbx_description
1 polymer ?
#
loop_
_entity_poly.entity_id
_entity_poly.type
_entity_poly.pdbx_seq_one_letter_code
_entity_poly.pdbx_strand_id
1 'polypeptide(L)'
;MKKGVILINCARGELMNIADITTGIEDEQIGALALDVFENENGIYHHDRKTDIIKNKDMAYLRQFPNVIMTQHMALYTEQAVVSMVHCGLESLVAFAENKEYRCQLQ
;
A
#
# COMPACT_ATOMS: atom_id res chain seq x y z
N MET A 1 10.31 -13.40 -14.12
CA MET A 1 8.83 -13.36 -14.30
C MET A 1 8.52 -13.59 -15.79
N LYS A 2 7.27 -13.98 -16.11
CA LYS A 2 6.83 -14.07 -17.51
C LYS A 2 6.72 -12.65 -18.10
N LYS A 3 7.03 -12.47 -19.38
CA LYS A 3 6.83 -11.20 -20.07
C LYS A 3 5.35 -10.81 -20.07
N GLY A 4 5.05 -9.56 -19.84
CA GLY A 4 3.68 -9.05 -19.76
C GLY A 4 2.93 -9.37 -18.46
N VAL A 5 3.65 -9.72 -17.39
CA VAL A 5 3.02 -10.03 -16.08
C VAL A 5 2.28 -8.81 -15.54
N ILE A 6 1.15 -9.06 -14.86
CA ILE A 6 0.45 -8.06 -14.06
C ILE A 6 0.98 -8.18 -12.63
N LEU A 7 1.49 -7.07 -12.09
CA LEU A 7 2.01 -6.99 -10.74
C LEU A 7 1.10 -6.11 -9.88
N ILE A 8 0.69 -6.62 -8.71
CA ILE A 8 -0.17 -5.89 -7.77
C ILE A 8 0.48 -5.93 -6.39
N ASN A 9 0.65 -4.76 -5.76
CA ASN A 9 1.13 -4.67 -4.38
C ASN A 9 0.17 -3.83 -3.53
N CYS A 10 -0.50 -4.51 -2.59
CA CYS A 10 -1.33 -3.91 -1.55
C CYS A 10 -0.78 -4.22 -0.14
N ALA A 11 0.47 -4.62 -0.03
CA ALA A 11 1.09 -5.02 1.24
C ALA A 11 1.97 -3.90 1.81
N ARG A 12 3.18 -3.76 1.30
CA ARG A 12 4.13 -2.70 1.71
C ARG A 12 5.00 -2.28 0.53
N GLY A 13 5.30 -0.98 0.44
CA GLY A 13 6.13 -0.40 -0.62
C GLY A 13 7.55 -0.97 -0.62
N GLU A 14 8.12 -1.17 0.57
CA GLU A 14 9.47 -1.68 0.78
C GLU A 14 9.71 -3.12 0.30
N LEU A 15 8.66 -3.83 -0.07
CA LEU A 15 8.77 -5.18 -0.69
C LEU A 15 9.22 -5.12 -2.15
N MET A 16 9.28 -3.93 -2.75
CA MET A 16 9.64 -3.74 -4.15
C MET A 16 10.69 -2.63 -4.27
N ASN A 17 11.62 -2.82 -5.18
CA ASN A 17 12.53 -1.77 -5.61
C ASN A 17 11.86 -0.99 -6.77
N ILE A 18 11.59 0.28 -6.58
CA ILE A 18 10.87 1.12 -7.55
C ILE A 18 11.66 1.31 -8.84
N ALA A 19 12.99 1.38 -8.78
CA ALA A 19 13.82 1.49 -9.99
C ALA A 19 13.71 0.24 -10.86
N ASP A 20 13.73 -0.96 -10.25
CA ASP A 20 13.57 -2.23 -10.96
C ASP A 20 12.16 -2.37 -11.56
N ILE A 21 11.14 -1.91 -10.84
CA ILE A 21 9.75 -1.89 -11.33
C ILE A 21 9.61 -0.96 -12.53
N THR A 22 10.20 0.23 -12.45
CA THR A 22 10.18 1.21 -13.53
C THR A 22 10.83 0.63 -14.80
N THR A 23 12.03 0.08 -14.68
CA THR A 23 12.71 -0.62 -15.77
C THR A 23 11.86 -1.77 -16.32
N GLY A 24 11.23 -2.55 -15.46
CA GLY A 24 10.38 -3.66 -15.88
C GLY A 24 9.15 -3.23 -16.68
N ILE A 25 8.62 -2.03 -16.44
CA ILE A 25 7.52 -1.44 -17.22
C ILE A 25 8.04 -0.93 -18.57
N GLU A 26 9.17 -0.20 -18.57
CA GLU A 26 9.80 0.34 -19.78
C GLU A 26 10.18 -0.78 -20.77
N ASP A 27 10.67 -1.89 -20.27
CA ASP A 27 11.05 -3.09 -21.04
C ASP A 27 9.86 -4.01 -21.38
N GLU A 28 8.64 -3.61 -21.06
CA GLU A 28 7.41 -4.40 -21.22
C GLU A 28 7.47 -5.79 -20.54
N GLN A 29 8.39 -5.99 -19.61
CA GLN A 29 8.44 -7.19 -18.77
C GLN A 29 7.25 -7.22 -17.82
N ILE A 30 6.86 -6.04 -17.29
CA ILE A 30 5.64 -5.82 -16.53
C ILE A 30 4.61 -5.19 -17.47
N GLY A 31 3.57 -5.95 -17.80
CA GLY A 31 2.52 -5.52 -18.71
C GLY A 31 1.51 -4.58 -18.06
N ALA A 32 1.30 -4.70 -16.73
CA ALA A 32 0.49 -3.77 -15.95
C ALA A 32 0.95 -3.77 -14.49
N LEU A 33 0.75 -2.63 -13.82
CA LEU A 33 1.14 -2.42 -12.43
C LEU A 33 -0.03 -1.81 -11.64
N ALA A 34 -0.31 -2.34 -10.45
CA ALA A 34 -1.21 -1.71 -9.48
C ALA A 34 -0.54 -1.60 -8.12
N LEU A 35 -0.43 -0.39 -7.60
CA LEU A 35 0.19 -0.08 -6.32
C LEU A 35 -0.80 0.64 -5.41
N ASP A 36 -1.10 0.06 -4.25
CA ASP A 36 -1.79 0.76 -3.16
C ASP A 36 -0.82 1.35 -2.14
N VAL A 37 0.43 0.89 -2.18
CA VAL A 37 1.53 1.27 -1.28
C VAL A 37 2.74 1.71 -2.10
N PHE A 38 3.56 2.58 -1.54
CA PHE A 38 4.76 3.08 -2.20
C PHE A 38 5.91 3.21 -1.21
N GLU A 39 7.13 3.00 -1.67
CA GLU A 39 8.33 3.19 -0.84
C GLU A 39 8.44 4.65 -0.39
N ASN A 40 8.75 4.87 0.88
CA ASN A 40 8.87 6.21 1.48
C ASN A 40 7.61 7.08 1.33
N GLU A 41 6.43 6.47 1.41
CA GLU A 41 5.13 7.16 1.31
C GLU A 41 4.82 8.10 2.49
N ASN A 42 5.64 8.09 3.55
CA ASN A 42 5.47 8.93 4.72
C ASN A 42 5.45 10.42 4.34
N GLY A 43 4.38 11.12 4.71
CA GLY A 43 4.17 12.52 4.37
C GLY A 43 3.65 12.78 2.95
N ILE A 44 3.41 11.73 2.13
CA ILE A 44 2.75 11.83 0.84
C ILE A 44 1.28 11.47 0.98
N TYR A 45 0.99 10.30 1.55
CA TYR A 45 -0.36 9.82 1.80
C TYR A 45 -0.91 10.36 3.14
N HIS A 46 -2.20 10.32 3.33
CA HIS A 46 -2.93 10.75 4.53
C HIS A 46 -2.84 12.27 4.84
N HIS A 47 -2.35 13.09 3.90
CA HIS A 47 -2.37 14.54 3.97
C HIS A 47 -3.13 15.13 2.80
N ASP A 48 -3.87 16.22 3.03
CA ASP A 48 -4.50 16.97 1.93
C ASP A 48 -3.42 17.74 1.14
N ARG A 49 -3.12 17.22 -0.04
CA ARG A 49 -2.09 17.73 -0.95
C ARG A 49 -2.66 18.35 -2.23
N LYS A 50 -3.93 18.82 -2.19
CA LYS A 50 -4.61 19.34 -3.38
C LYS A 50 -3.87 20.48 -4.07
N THR A 51 -3.11 21.26 -3.31
CA THR A 51 -2.37 22.44 -3.79
C THR A 51 -0.85 22.24 -3.76
N ASP A 52 -0.37 21.07 -3.37
CA ASP A 52 1.05 20.80 -3.16
C ASP A 52 1.64 19.95 -4.28
N ILE A 53 2.90 20.21 -4.63
CA ILE A 53 3.62 19.42 -5.61
C ILE A 53 4.13 18.14 -4.94
N ILE A 54 3.76 16.99 -5.47
CA ILE A 54 4.31 15.71 -5.04
C ILE A 54 5.79 15.68 -5.45
N LYS A 55 6.69 15.77 -4.47
CA LYS A 55 8.14 15.82 -4.71
C LYS A 55 8.76 14.45 -5.04
N ASN A 56 7.98 13.36 -5.02
CA ASN A 56 8.46 12.04 -5.38
C ASN A 56 8.45 11.88 -6.90
N LYS A 57 9.63 11.94 -7.51
CA LYS A 57 9.80 11.87 -8.98
C LYS A 57 9.39 10.51 -9.53
N ASP A 58 9.70 9.44 -8.83
CA ASP A 58 9.43 8.07 -9.29
C ASP A 58 7.92 7.80 -9.30
N MET A 59 7.21 8.25 -8.26
CA MET A 59 5.75 8.20 -8.22
C MET A 59 5.12 9.02 -9.35
N ALA A 60 5.61 10.23 -9.60
CA ALA A 60 5.11 11.09 -10.66
C ALA A 60 5.36 10.47 -12.04
N TYR A 61 6.52 9.83 -12.22
CA TYR A 61 6.89 9.17 -13.46
C TYR A 61 6.01 7.93 -13.70
N LEU A 62 5.88 7.04 -12.74
CA LEU A 62 5.06 5.83 -12.85
C LEU A 62 3.59 6.15 -13.16
N ARG A 63 3.04 7.23 -12.61
CA ARG A 63 1.65 7.64 -12.87
C ARG A 63 1.37 8.07 -14.31
N GLN A 64 2.39 8.30 -15.12
CA GLN A 64 2.21 8.68 -16.52
C GLN A 64 1.94 7.48 -17.43
N PHE A 65 2.26 6.26 -17.00
CA PHE A 65 2.03 5.06 -17.79
C PHE A 65 0.54 4.66 -17.77
N PRO A 66 -0.09 4.43 -18.93
CA PRO A 66 -1.52 4.10 -19.01
C PRO A 66 -1.88 2.75 -18.40
N ASN A 67 -0.90 1.86 -18.23
CA ASN A 67 -1.01 0.53 -17.65
C ASN A 67 -0.60 0.50 -16.16
N VAL A 68 -0.50 1.67 -15.51
CA VAL A 68 -0.19 1.80 -14.08
C VAL A 68 -1.36 2.41 -13.33
N ILE A 69 -1.81 1.74 -12.28
CA ILE A 69 -2.82 2.23 -11.34
C ILE A 69 -2.15 2.43 -9.99
N MET A 70 -2.35 3.61 -9.40
CA MET A 70 -1.88 3.91 -8.05
C MET A 70 -3.01 4.45 -7.19
N THR A 71 -3.21 3.83 -6.03
CA THR A 71 -4.14 4.26 -4.99
C THR A 71 -3.36 4.76 -3.76
N GLN A 72 -4.04 5.34 -2.78
CA GLN A 72 -3.41 6.08 -1.69
C GLN A 72 -3.43 5.28 -0.38
N HIS A 73 -2.92 4.05 -0.40
CA HIS A 73 -2.91 3.14 0.74
C HIS A 73 -4.32 2.94 1.32
N MET A 74 -5.25 2.61 0.43
CA MET A 74 -6.69 2.59 0.70
C MET A 74 -7.29 1.17 0.69
N ALA A 75 -6.50 0.12 0.51
CA ALA A 75 -6.99 -1.25 0.45
C ALA A 75 -7.77 -1.67 1.71
N LEU A 76 -7.50 -1.00 2.85
CA LEU A 76 -8.20 -1.20 4.11
C LEU A 76 -9.61 -0.56 4.17
N TYR A 77 -9.95 0.38 3.27
CA TYR A 77 -11.21 1.12 3.29
C TYR A 77 -12.39 0.29 2.74
N THR A 78 -12.63 -0.85 3.36
CA THR A 78 -13.85 -1.63 3.22
C THR A 78 -14.56 -1.67 4.58
N GLU A 79 -15.89 -1.68 4.59
CA GLU A 79 -16.67 -1.74 5.83
C GLU A 79 -16.22 -2.91 6.72
N GLN A 80 -16.06 -4.09 6.13
CA GLN A 80 -15.63 -5.29 6.84
C GLN A 80 -14.23 -5.15 7.47
N ALA A 81 -13.26 -4.60 6.73
CA ALA A 81 -11.90 -4.42 7.23
C ALA A 81 -11.86 -3.42 8.39
N VAL A 82 -12.53 -2.26 8.23
CA VAL A 82 -12.57 -1.22 9.26
C VAL A 82 -13.26 -1.75 10.52
N VAL A 83 -14.41 -2.39 10.39
CA VAL A 83 -15.14 -2.99 11.53
C VAL A 83 -14.26 -4.04 12.22
N SER A 84 -13.61 -4.93 11.47
CA SER A 84 -12.74 -5.96 12.04
C SER A 84 -11.56 -5.37 12.82
N MET A 85 -10.92 -4.31 12.29
CA MET A 85 -9.80 -3.65 12.97
C MET A 85 -10.25 -2.99 14.28
N VAL A 86 -11.40 -2.30 14.27
CA VAL A 86 -11.95 -1.67 15.49
C VAL A 86 -12.31 -2.74 16.52
N HIS A 87 -13.01 -3.81 16.13
CA HIS A 87 -13.34 -4.91 17.03
C HIS A 87 -12.10 -5.55 17.63
N CYS A 88 -11.10 -5.91 16.80
CA CYS A 88 -9.86 -6.50 17.29
C CYS A 88 -9.15 -5.59 18.31
N GLY A 89 -9.11 -4.28 18.06
CA GLY A 89 -8.53 -3.32 18.99
C GLY A 89 -9.28 -3.26 20.33
N LEU A 90 -10.60 -3.18 20.29
CA LEU A 90 -11.43 -3.12 21.50
C LEU A 90 -11.36 -4.44 22.29
N GLU A 91 -11.45 -5.59 21.64
CA GLU A 91 -11.32 -6.90 22.28
C GLU A 91 -9.95 -7.07 22.95
N SER A 92 -8.88 -6.61 22.28
CA SER A 92 -7.52 -6.64 22.84
C SER A 92 -7.41 -5.78 24.11
N LEU A 93 -8.00 -4.58 24.11
CA LEU A 93 -8.00 -3.70 25.29
C LEU A 93 -8.78 -4.30 26.47
N VAL A 94 -9.94 -4.89 26.20
CA VAL A 94 -10.75 -5.57 27.23
C VAL A 94 -9.99 -6.76 27.81
N ALA A 95 -9.43 -7.61 26.95
CA ALA A 95 -8.66 -8.76 27.40
C ALA A 95 -7.43 -8.36 28.23
N PHE A 96 -6.72 -7.29 27.81
CA PHE A 96 -5.61 -6.73 28.59
C PHE A 96 -6.07 -6.24 29.97
N ALA A 97 -7.18 -5.51 30.04
CA ALA A 97 -7.73 -5.01 31.30
C ALA A 97 -8.16 -6.15 32.25
N GLU A 98 -8.61 -7.27 31.69
CA GLU A 98 -9.03 -8.47 32.44
C GLU A 98 -7.89 -9.47 32.68
N ASN A 99 -6.65 -9.18 32.29
CA ASN A 99 -5.49 -10.08 32.32
C ASN A 99 -5.76 -11.44 31.63
N LYS A 100 -6.47 -11.41 30.51
CA LYS A 100 -6.76 -12.58 29.67
C LYS A 100 -5.88 -12.58 28.43
N GLU A 101 -5.62 -13.78 27.88
CA GLU A 101 -5.03 -13.89 26.57
C GLU A 101 -5.98 -13.34 25.50
N TYR A 102 -5.42 -12.69 24.49
CA TYR A 102 -6.20 -12.14 23.39
C TYR A 102 -5.63 -12.58 22.01
N ARG A 103 -6.52 -12.67 21.05
CA ARG A 103 -6.26 -13.27 19.73
C ARG A 103 -5.10 -12.65 18.94
N CYS A 104 -4.84 -11.37 19.13
CA CYS A 104 -3.84 -10.60 18.41
C CYS A 104 -2.58 -10.32 19.24
N GLN A 105 -2.36 -11.04 20.34
CA GLN A 105 -1.17 -10.88 21.17
C GLN A 105 0.07 -11.29 20.40
N LEU A 106 1.05 -10.39 20.31
CA LEU A 106 2.37 -10.70 19.79
C LEU A 106 3.12 -11.57 20.80
N GLN A 107 3.70 -12.67 20.32
CA GLN A 107 4.55 -13.56 21.10
C GLN A 107 6.00 -13.08 21.07
#